data_64320023fb7c2afbeabf598247c5476f
#
_entry.id   64320023fb7c2afbeabf598247c5476f
#
_cell.length_a   1.000
_cell.length_b   1.000
_cell.length_c   1.000
_cell.angle_alpha   90.00
_cell.angle_beta   90.00
_cell.angle_gamma   90.00
#
_symmetry.space_group_name_H-M   'P 1'
#
loop_
_entity.id
_entity.type
_entity.pdbx_description
1 polymer ?
#
loop_
_entity_poly.entity_id
_entity_poly.type
_entity_poly.pdbx_seq_one_letter_code
_entity_poly.pdbx_strand_id
1 'polypeptide(L)'
;METVKNTLINIYSEILDSYRDDSELKFLRTSVTFYEFVEEMFCRFKNKCKNIDSEDLILLMNGNFRGKCTKRRFLNALDRIIEKFRIILQKTYEGDLKSAIKHTEELMNSKKHISHYLNDLYINYLTGTANKDIAFYRMRDVKKEDKNPNNCWHIPFVDRQHAAVQRYNTNGYPCLYLADSKGTANKELGTIAMDKNRWCSEFKTKKSIFLFDLTIPTSEDIQEEQNKFFLLGWLLTYPLRMLCSIKVYNKGNFPEEYIFPQLFFQWIYLMKGYNFRDGFVYSSTQRIGGKNYVFPAKYKTKTPPKHSDIQIDKKLQQLFEASVPELYTEDIQPK
;
A
#
# COMPACT_ATOMS: atom_id res chain seq x y z
N MET A 1 -15.82 18.37 13.20
CA MET A 1 -15.25 17.87 11.93
C MET A 1 -13.93 18.56 11.61
N GLU A 2 -13.86 19.86 11.86
CA GLU A 2 -12.67 20.68 11.58
C GLU A 2 -11.41 20.18 12.28
N THR A 3 -11.46 19.89 13.57
CA THR A 3 -10.31 19.38 14.31
C THR A 3 -9.85 18.00 13.85
N VAL A 4 -10.75 17.18 13.32
CA VAL A 4 -10.41 15.88 12.70
C VAL A 4 -9.62 16.10 11.42
N LYS A 5 -10.12 16.97 10.53
CA LYS A 5 -9.44 17.30 9.28
C LYS A 5 -8.06 17.91 9.55
N ASN A 6 -7.99 18.89 10.45
CA ASN A 6 -6.74 19.53 10.85
C ASN A 6 -5.74 18.53 11.44
N THR A 7 -6.20 17.57 12.24
CA THR A 7 -5.33 16.51 12.78
C THR A 7 -4.78 15.64 11.66
N LEU A 8 -5.61 15.18 10.72
CA LEU A 8 -5.17 14.38 9.57
C LEU A 8 -4.20 15.14 8.67
N ILE A 9 -4.47 16.42 8.39
CA ILE A 9 -3.59 17.30 7.60
C ILE A 9 -2.23 17.47 8.28
N ASN A 10 -2.21 17.72 9.59
CA ASN A 10 -0.97 17.86 10.36
C ASN A 10 -0.14 16.57 10.35
N ILE A 11 -0.80 15.42 10.40
CA ILE A 11 -0.12 14.12 10.28
C ILE A 11 0.46 13.95 8.88
N TYR A 12 -0.30 14.28 7.84
CA TYR A 12 0.16 14.21 6.45
C TYR A 12 1.36 15.14 6.21
N SER A 13 1.31 16.38 6.71
CA SER A 13 2.41 17.34 6.58
C SER A 13 3.70 16.83 7.23
N GLU A 14 3.64 16.24 8.44
CA GLU A 14 4.82 15.64 9.07
C GLU A 14 5.42 14.50 8.26
N ILE A 15 4.57 13.67 7.64
CA ILE A 15 5.05 12.61 6.74
C ILE A 15 5.73 13.23 5.52
N LEU A 16 5.13 14.25 4.91
CA LEU A 16 5.73 14.94 3.77
C LEU A 16 7.07 15.58 4.13
N ASP A 17 7.14 16.26 5.27
CA ASP A 17 8.37 16.88 5.74
C ASP A 17 9.45 15.84 6.01
N SER A 18 9.05 14.68 6.57
CA SER A 18 9.95 13.55 6.76
C SER A 18 10.47 12.94 5.44
N TYR A 19 9.73 13.04 4.35
CA TYR A 19 10.20 12.65 3.01
C TYR A 19 11.08 13.72 2.36
N ARG A 20 10.89 15.01 2.71
CA ARG A 20 11.70 16.13 2.20
C ARG A 20 13.03 16.22 2.93
N ASP A 21 13.01 16.00 4.23
CA ASP A 21 14.23 15.95 5.06
C ASP A 21 14.62 14.49 5.30
N ASP A 22 15.29 13.92 4.28
CA ASP A 22 15.85 12.56 4.36
C ASP A 22 16.79 12.39 5.56
N SER A 23 17.29 13.51 6.18
CA SER A 23 18.27 13.49 7.24
C SER A 23 17.66 13.03 8.58
N GLU A 24 16.48 13.53 8.96
CA GLU A 24 15.89 13.22 10.27
C GLU A 24 15.34 11.80 10.34
N LEU A 25 14.58 11.35 9.33
CA LEU A 25 14.11 9.98 9.25
C LEU A 25 15.24 8.97 9.02
N LYS A 26 16.25 9.33 8.23
CA LYS A 26 17.45 8.52 8.05
C LYS A 26 18.19 8.39 9.37
N PHE A 27 18.32 9.48 10.13
CA PHE A 27 18.93 9.47 11.47
C PHE A 27 18.15 8.57 12.43
N LEU A 28 16.83 8.71 12.50
CA LEU A 28 15.98 7.85 13.34
C LEU A 28 16.11 6.37 12.96
N ARG A 29 16.09 6.03 11.66
CA ARG A 29 16.22 4.65 11.18
C ARG A 29 17.62 4.06 11.33
N THR A 30 18.65 4.88 11.41
CA THR A 30 20.04 4.41 11.64
C THR A 30 20.41 4.33 13.11
N SER A 31 19.71 5.05 13.98
CA SER A 31 19.98 5.13 15.42
C SER A 31 19.12 4.24 16.29
N VAL A 32 17.97 3.74 15.76
CA VAL A 32 17.02 2.89 16.48
C VAL A 32 16.64 1.66 15.66
N THR A 33 16.17 0.62 16.33
CA THR A 33 15.61 -0.56 15.66
C THR A 33 14.31 -0.22 14.93
N PHE A 34 13.92 -1.06 13.97
CA PHE A 34 12.62 -0.87 13.29
C PHE A 34 11.45 -0.92 14.29
N TYR A 35 11.55 -1.75 15.31
CA TYR A 35 10.55 -1.80 16.37
C TYR A 35 10.40 -0.47 17.09
N GLU A 36 11.50 0.12 17.56
CA GLU A 36 11.50 1.42 18.25
C GLU A 36 10.99 2.54 17.35
N PHE A 37 11.38 2.52 16.07
CA PHE A 37 10.87 3.48 15.08
C PHE A 37 9.35 3.39 14.91
N VAL A 38 8.79 2.18 14.81
CA VAL A 38 7.34 1.96 14.71
C VAL A 38 6.62 2.42 15.99
N GLU A 39 7.20 2.16 17.15
CA GLU A 39 6.66 2.64 18.45
C GLU A 39 6.60 4.18 18.50
N GLU A 40 7.67 4.85 18.09
CA GLU A 40 7.71 6.31 18.03
C GLU A 40 6.62 6.87 17.10
N MET A 41 6.46 6.28 15.91
CA MET A 41 5.40 6.65 14.98
C MET A 41 3.99 6.51 15.61
N PHE A 42 3.73 5.41 16.30
CA PHE A 42 2.44 5.18 16.98
C PHE A 42 2.21 6.16 18.11
N CYS A 43 3.24 6.48 18.90
CA CYS A 43 3.16 7.46 19.97
C CYS A 43 2.82 8.85 19.44
N ARG A 44 3.50 9.31 18.40
CA ARG A 44 3.24 10.61 17.74
C ARG A 44 1.81 10.67 17.21
N PHE A 45 1.38 9.65 16.46
CA PHE A 45 0.03 9.57 15.93
C PHE A 45 -1.04 9.61 17.03
N LYS A 46 -0.88 8.79 18.08
CA LYS A 46 -1.82 8.75 19.20
C LYS A 46 -1.92 10.10 19.92
N ASN A 47 -0.79 10.78 20.14
CA ASN A 47 -0.76 12.09 20.77
C ASN A 47 -1.53 13.14 19.97
N LYS A 48 -1.41 13.12 18.63
CA LYS A 48 -2.22 13.98 17.76
C LYS A 48 -3.71 13.67 17.88
N CYS A 49 -4.10 12.39 17.88
CA CYS A 49 -5.49 11.99 18.05
C CYS A 49 -6.08 12.42 19.39
N LYS A 50 -5.28 12.57 20.47
CA LYS A 50 -5.76 13.11 21.75
C LYS A 50 -6.18 14.58 21.66
N ASN A 51 -5.69 15.33 20.70
CA ASN A 51 -6.01 16.75 20.51
C ASN A 51 -7.29 16.98 19.70
N ILE A 52 -7.86 15.93 19.10
CA ILE A 52 -9.14 16.03 18.38
C ILE A 52 -10.25 16.40 19.40
N ASP A 53 -11.08 17.36 19.01
CA ASP A 53 -12.22 17.77 19.84
C ASP A 53 -13.23 16.64 20.05
N SER A 54 -13.81 16.58 21.25
CA SER A 54 -14.75 15.52 21.62
C SER A 54 -16.05 15.59 20.83
N GLU A 55 -16.55 16.78 20.52
CA GLU A 55 -17.77 16.97 19.74
C GLU A 55 -17.57 16.58 18.31
N ASP A 56 -16.43 16.93 17.71
CA ASP A 56 -16.05 16.53 16.35
C ASP A 56 -15.95 15.02 16.22
N LEU A 57 -15.36 14.33 17.18
CA LEU A 57 -15.32 12.85 17.21
C LEU A 57 -16.71 12.25 17.34
N ILE A 58 -17.57 12.81 18.18
CA ILE A 58 -18.95 12.35 18.35
C ILE A 58 -19.72 12.53 17.04
N LEU A 59 -19.58 13.67 16.36
CA LEU A 59 -20.20 13.94 15.07
C LEU A 59 -19.71 12.96 13.99
N LEU A 60 -18.42 12.65 13.97
CA LEU A 60 -17.82 11.69 13.06
C LEU A 60 -18.36 10.28 13.26
N MET A 61 -18.60 9.90 14.51
CA MET A 61 -19.02 8.55 14.88
C MET A 61 -20.54 8.37 14.93
N ASN A 62 -21.33 9.45 14.97
CA ASN A 62 -22.78 9.40 14.95
C ASN A 62 -23.30 8.84 13.62
N GLY A 63 -24.07 7.79 13.66
CA GLY A 63 -24.60 7.07 12.51
C GLY A 63 -23.84 5.79 12.16
N ASN A 64 -22.56 5.68 12.55
CA ASN A 64 -21.73 4.51 12.28
C ASN A 64 -21.60 3.57 13.50
N PHE A 65 -22.07 3.98 14.65
CA PHE A 65 -21.90 3.25 15.90
C PHE A 65 -23.23 3.06 16.65
N ARG A 66 -23.46 1.85 17.13
CA ARG A 66 -24.55 1.58 18.06
C ARG A 66 -24.13 2.01 19.47
N GLY A 67 -24.70 3.12 19.98
CA GLY A 67 -24.53 3.61 21.33
C GLY A 67 -23.77 4.93 21.46
N LYS A 68 -23.69 5.49 22.68
CA LYS A 68 -22.96 6.74 22.96
C LYS A 68 -21.47 6.56 22.68
N CYS A 69 -20.98 7.20 21.65
CA CYS A 69 -19.56 7.24 21.38
C CYS A 69 -18.92 8.39 22.14
N THR A 70 -17.77 8.13 22.74
CA THR A 70 -17.00 9.13 23.48
C THR A 70 -15.56 9.12 22.98
N LYS A 71 -14.86 10.24 23.12
CA LYS A 71 -13.43 10.33 22.83
C LYS A 71 -12.62 9.21 23.48
N ARG A 72 -12.94 8.86 24.74
CA ARG A 72 -12.32 7.74 25.45
C ARG A 72 -12.49 6.41 24.70
N ARG A 73 -13.68 6.15 24.16
CA ARG A 73 -13.93 4.90 23.38
C ARG A 73 -13.15 4.87 22.08
N PHE A 74 -13.07 6.00 21.39
CA PHE A 74 -12.23 6.11 20.17
C PHE A 74 -10.76 5.83 20.50
N LEU A 75 -10.20 6.49 21.53
CA LEU A 75 -8.80 6.29 21.92
C LEU A 75 -8.53 4.85 22.37
N ASN A 76 -9.46 4.22 23.09
CA ASN A 76 -9.34 2.80 23.46
C ASN A 76 -9.39 1.87 22.25
N ALA A 77 -10.16 2.20 21.21
CA ALA A 77 -10.18 1.44 19.97
C ALA A 77 -8.85 1.57 19.22
N LEU A 78 -8.31 2.78 19.15
CA LEU A 78 -7.01 3.06 18.56
C LEU A 78 -5.88 2.31 19.30
N ASP A 79 -5.91 2.30 20.64
CA ASP A 79 -4.95 1.54 21.46
C ASP A 79 -4.96 0.05 21.13
N ARG A 80 -6.14 -0.54 20.95
CA ARG A 80 -6.25 -1.95 20.58
C ARG A 80 -5.74 -2.24 19.17
N ILE A 81 -5.96 -1.32 18.23
CA ILE A 81 -5.42 -1.42 16.86
C ILE A 81 -3.89 -1.40 16.92
N ILE A 82 -3.31 -0.42 17.62
CA ILE A 82 -1.86 -0.29 17.77
C ILE A 82 -1.28 -1.53 18.47
N GLU A 83 -1.91 -2.00 19.54
CA GLU A 83 -1.47 -3.20 20.25
C GLU A 83 -1.47 -4.43 19.35
N LYS A 84 -2.45 -4.58 18.47
CA LYS A 84 -2.43 -5.66 17.48
C LYS A 84 -1.24 -5.58 16.52
N PHE A 85 -0.87 -4.37 16.08
CA PHE A 85 0.34 -4.20 15.25
C PHE A 85 1.62 -4.56 16.01
N ARG A 86 1.73 -4.23 17.30
CA ARG A 86 2.84 -4.63 18.16
C ARG A 86 2.97 -6.15 18.23
N ILE A 87 1.86 -6.83 18.52
CA ILE A 87 1.82 -8.30 18.59
C ILE A 87 2.23 -8.91 17.24
N ILE A 88 1.72 -8.40 16.13
CA ILE A 88 2.07 -8.87 14.78
C ILE A 88 3.58 -8.73 14.55
N LEU A 89 4.16 -7.58 14.87
CA LEU A 89 5.59 -7.31 14.69
C LEU A 89 6.42 -8.21 15.59
N GLN A 90 6.08 -8.35 16.88
CA GLN A 90 6.74 -9.23 17.82
C GLN A 90 6.72 -10.69 17.33
N LYS A 91 5.56 -11.21 16.90
CA LYS A 91 5.43 -12.58 16.38
C LYS A 91 6.28 -12.80 15.13
N THR A 92 6.42 -11.77 14.30
CA THR A 92 7.29 -11.83 13.11
C THR A 92 8.77 -11.96 13.53
N TYR A 93 9.22 -11.18 14.51
CA TYR A 93 10.59 -11.29 15.03
C TYR A 93 10.87 -12.60 15.76
N GLU A 94 9.88 -13.18 16.43
CA GLU A 94 9.96 -14.51 17.03
C GLU A 94 10.01 -15.64 15.97
N GLY A 95 9.81 -15.33 14.67
CA GLY A 95 9.71 -16.32 13.60
C GLY A 95 8.37 -17.07 13.56
N ASP A 96 7.41 -16.67 14.40
CA ASP A 96 6.06 -17.25 14.44
C ASP A 96 5.13 -16.59 13.42
N LEU A 97 5.42 -16.81 12.14
CA LEU A 97 4.64 -16.25 11.02
C LEU A 97 3.17 -16.72 11.04
N LYS A 98 2.91 -17.93 11.56
CA LYS A 98 1.53 -18.44 11.66
C LYS A 98 0.70 -17.56 12.61
N SER A 99 1.23 -17.23 13.77
CA SER A 99 0.55 -16.32 14.71
C SER A 99 0.51 -14.88 14.18
N ALA A 100 1.56 -14.40 13.53
CA ALA A 100 1.55 -13.08 12.90
C ALA A 100 0.41 -12.94 11.85
N ILE A 101 0.23 -13.92 10.97
CA ILE A 101 -0.87 -13.96 9.99
C ILE A 101 -2.23 -14.06 10.68
N LYS A 102 -2.35 -14.88 11.74
CA LYS A 102 -3.58 -15.00 12.52
C LYS A 102 -3.98 -13.65 13.16
N HIS A 103 -3.01 -12.95 13.78
CA HIS A 103 -3.29 -11.63 14.35
C HIS A 103 -3.60 -10.58 13.29
N THR A 104 -3.01 -10.67 12.10
CA THR A 104 -3.40 -9.85 10.94
C THR A 104 -4.85 -10.12 10.55
N GLU A 105 -5.27 -11.38 10.48
CA GLU A 105 -6.67 -11.74 10.23
C GLU A 105 -7.62 -11.22 11.31
N GLU A 106 -7.25 -11.36 12.57
CA GLU A 106 -8.05 -10.86 13.70
C GLU A 106 -8.21 -9.34 13.64
N LEU A 107 -7.17 -8.60 13.27
CA LEU A 107 -7.23 -7.16 13.07
C LEU A 107 -8.19 -6.81 11.92
N MET A 108 -8.01 -7.45 10.77
CA MET A 108 -8.75 -7.12 9.54
C MET A 108 -10.22 -7.54 9.58
N ASN A 109 -10.54 -8.65 10.23
CA ASN A 109 -11.89 -9.24 10.29
C ASN A 109 -12.55 -9.12 11.66
N SER A 110 -12.07 -8.26 12.53
CA SER A 110 -12.52 -8.22 13.93
C SER A 110 -13.97 -7.80 14.07
N LYS A 111 -14.86 -8.76 14.21
CA LYS A 111 -16.23 -8.55 14.71
C LYS A 111 -16.28 -8.43 16.25
N LYS A 112 -15.23 -8.85 16.97
CA LYS A 112 -15.27 -9.04 18.43
C LYS A 112 -14.24 -8.23 19.22
N HIS A 113 -13.15 -7.78 18.64
CA HIS A 113 -11.97 -7.37 19.42
C HIS A 113 -11.65 -5.87 19.42
N ILE A 114 -12.11 -5.09 18.44
CA ILE A 114 -11.77 -3.65 18.40
C ILE A 114 -12.78 -2.83 19.21
N SER A 115 -13.99 -3.18 19.24
CA SER A 115 -15.09 -2.89 20.20
C SER A 115 -16.41 -3.36 19.60
N HIS A 116 -17.43 -3.60 20.44
CA HIS A 116 -18.79 -3.88 19.97
C HIS A 116 -19.42 -2.76 19.12
N TYR A 117 -18.68 -1.68 18.87
CA TYR A 117 -19.15 -0.43 18.26
C TYR A 117 -18.41 -0.06 16.96
N LEU A 118 -17.18 -0.53 16.76
CA LEU A 118 -16.49 -0.52 15.45
C LEU A 118 -16.93 -1.77 14.71
N ASN A 119 -18.19 -1.79 14.33
CA ASN A 119 -18.91 -3.01 13.96
C ASN A 119 -18.51 -3.55 12.61
N ASP A 120 -17.61 -2.91 11.88
CA ASP A 120 -17.29 -3.39 10.58
C ASP A 120 -15.80 -3.58 10.42
N LEU A 121 -15.53 -4.69 9.85
CA LEU A 121 -14.28 -5.17 9.40
C LEU A 121 -13.36 -4.00 9.08
N TYR A 122 -12.26 -3.86 9.80
CA TYR A 122 -11.22 -2.87 9.55
C TYR A 122 -10.86 -2.79 8.06
N ILE A 123 -10.94 -3.93 7.37
CA ILE A 123 -10.74 -4.06 5.93
C ILE A 123 -11.75 -3.23 5.10
N ASN A 124 -12.95 -2.93 5.60
CA ASN A 124 -13.95 -2.15 4.87
C ASN A 124 -13.57 -0.68 4.72
N TYR A 125 -12.68 -0.18 5.57
CA TYR A 125 -12.11 1.17 5.46
C TYR A 125 -10.97 1.26 4.45
N LEU A 126 -10.53 0.13 3.89
CA LEU A 126 -9.45 0.04 2.91
C LEU A 126 -10.03 -0.21 1.51
N THR A 127 -10.97 0.62 1.08
CA THR A 127 -11.65 0.44 -0.22
C THR A 127 -11.23 1.52 -1.20
N GLY A 128 -10.81 1.10 -2.38
CA GLY A 128 -10.49 1.95 -3.51
C GLY A 128 -11.06 1.40 -4.81
N THR A 129 -11.28 2.26 -5.77
CA THR A 129 -11.71 1.89 -7.11
C THR A 129 -10.95 2.68 -8.15
N ALA A 130 -10.73 2.06 -9.31
CA ALA A 130 -10.34 2.80 -10.51
C ALA A 130 -11.36 2.47 -11.61
N ASN A 131 -11.87 3.49 -12.27
CA ASN A 131 -12.88 3.35 -13.31
C ASN A 131 -12.29 2.72 -14.58
N LYS A 132 -13.16 2.37 -15.52
CA LYS A 132 -12.77 2.01 -16.86
C LYS A 132 -12.04 3.19 -17.53
N ASP A 133 -11.15 2.87 -18.48
CA ASP A 133 -10.37 3.82 -19.30
C ASP A 133 -9.33 4.66 -18.53
N ILE A 134 -8.98 4.27 -17.30
CA ILE A 134 -7.86 4.88 -16.57
C ILE A 134 -6.53 4.28 -17.06
N ALA A 135 -5.56 5.17 -17.30
CA ALA A 135 -4.21 4.81 -17.70
C ALA A 135 -3.29 4.65 -16.49
N PHE A 136 -2.52 3.58 -16.49
CA PHE A 136 -1.41 3.32 -15.59
C PHE A 136 -0.13 3.10 -16.39
N TYR A 137 1.02 3.21 -15.76
CA TYR A 137 2.31 3.16 -16.45
C TYR A 137 3.25 2.17 -15.80
N ARG A 138 4.00 1.46 -16.64
CA ARG A 138 5.08 0.58 -16.22
C ARG A 138 6.31 0.87 -17.04
N MET A 139 7.45 0.96 -16.36
CA MET A 139 8.75 1.16 -17.01
C MET A 139 9.69 -0.02 -16.77
N ARG A 140 10.61 -0.24 -17.71
CA ARG A 140 11.67 -1.24 -17.62
C ARG A 140 12.94 -0.69 -18.27
N ASP A 141 14.07 -1.00 -17.63
CA ASP A 141 15.41 -0.69 -18.18
C ASP A 141 15.95 -1.92 -18.88
N VAL A 142 16.13 -1.85 -20.19
CA VAL A 142 16.62 -2.95 -21.03
C VAL A 142 17.78 -2.51 -21.90
N LYS A 143 18.70 -3.45 -22.24
CA LYS A 143 19.89 -3.16 -23.07
C LYS A 143 19.55 -3.00 -24.54
N LYS A 144 18.52 -3.70 -25.03
CA LYS A 144 18.08 -3.71 -26.42
C LYS A 144 16.66 -3.23 -26.53
N GLU A 145 16.28 -2.73 -27.68
CA GLU A 145 14.91 -2.40 -28.00
C GLU A 145 13.98 -3.57 -27.71
N ASP A 146 12.91 -3.33 -26.97
CA ASP A 146 11.93 -4.34 -26.59
C ASP A 146 10.53 -3.80 -26.86
N LYS A 147 10.02 -4.06 -28.06
CA LYS A 147 8.67 -3.67 -28.51
C LYS A 147 7.60 -4.74 -28.23
N ASN A 148 7.96 -5.85 -27.58
CA ASN A 148 7.00 -6.89 -27.29
C ASN A 148 6.13 -6.50 -26.07
N PRO A 149 4.83 -6.21 -26.23
CA PRO A 149 3.96 -5.83 -25.10
C PRO A 149 3.86 -6.93 -24.05
N ASN A 150 4.08 -8.20 -24.41
CA ASN A 150 4.06 -9.31 -23.44
C ASN A 150 5.19 -9.20 -22.41
N ASN A 151 6.31 -8.57 -22.74
CA ASN A 151 7.42 -8.37 -21.82
C ASN A 151 7.15 -7.26 -20.78
N CYS A 152 6.07 -6.49 -20.95
CA CYS A 152 5.67 -5.44 -19.99
C CYS A 152 4.78 -5.93 -18.87
N TRP A 153 4.26 -7.14 -18.96
CA TRP A 153 3.45 -7.76 -17.92
C TRP A 153 4.33 -8.21 -16.74
N HIS A 154 3.73 -8.92 -15.79
CA HIS A 154 4.46 -9.56 -14.70
C HIS A 154 5.47 -10.59 -15.22
N ILE A 155 6.44 -10.96 -14.39
CA ILE A 155 7.41 -12.03 -14.72
C ILE A 155 6.63 -13.33 -15.01
N PRO A 156 6.93 -14.05 -16.12
CA PRO A 156 6.30 -15.33 -16.42
C PRO A 156 6.47 -16.34 -15.28
N PHE A 157 5.52 -17.25 -15.11
CA PHE A 157 5.56 -18.19 -13.98
C PHE A 157 6.69 -19.21 -14.08
N VAL A 158 7.18 -19.54 -15.26
CA VAL A 158 8.38 -20.36 -15.42
C VAL A 158 9.65 -19.64 -14.95
N ASP A 159 9.66 -18.32 -15.06
CA ASP A 159 10.79 -17.46 -14.69
C ASP A 159 10.65 -16.85 -13.30
N ARG A 160 9.73 -17.38 -12.49
CA ARG A 160 9.42 -16.83 -11.16
C ARG A 160 10.61 -16.78 -10.20
N GLN A 161 11.69 -17.53 -10.45
CA GLN A 161 12.95 -17.42 -9.73
C GLN A 161 13.57 -16.01 -9.82
N HIS A 162 13.17 -15.22 -10.83
CA HIS A 162 13.59 -13.83 -11.01
C HIS A 162 12.63 -12.84 -10.31
N ALA A 163 11.51 -13.31 -9.74
CA ALA A 163 10.59 -12.46 -8.99
C ALA A 163 11.16 -12.18 -7.59
N ALA A 164 11.95 -11.12 -7.48
CA ALA A 164 12.56 -10.67 -6.23
C ALA A 164 11.52 -10.21 -5.21
N VAL A 165 11.93 -10.17 -3.94
CA VAL A 165 11.13 -9.56 -2.87
C VAL A 165 10.87 -8.10 -3.18
N GLN A 166 9.61 -7.71 -3.10
CA GLN A 166 9.15 -6.33 -3.18
C GLN A 166 8.13 -6.06 -2.06
N ARG A 167 7.66 -4.83 -1.97
CA ARG A 167 6.78 -4.40 -0.86
C ARG A 167 5.55 -5.31 -0.67
N TYR A 168 4.90 -5.74 -1.75
CA TYR A 168 3.66 -6.54 -1.70
C TYR A 168 3.78 -7.93 -2.33
N ASN A 169 4.98 -8.46 -2.49
CA ASN A 169 5.16 -9.86 -2.87
C ASN A 169 6.36 -10.49 -2.18
N THR A 170 6.28 -11.76 -1.94
CA THR A 170 7.39 -12.60 -1.49
C THR A 170 8.16 -13.17 -2.69
N ASN A 171 9.34 -13.71 -2.45
CA ASN A 171 10.14 -14.39 -3.49
C ASN A 171 9.31 -15.40 -4.27
N GLY A 172 9.44 -15.37 -5.58
CA GLY A 172 8.80 -16.34 -6.48
C GLY A 172 7.30 -16.12 -6.71
N TYR A 173 6.70 -15.04 -6.19
CA TYR A 173 5.31 -14.66 -6.46
C TYR A 173 5.25 -13.45 -7.40
N PRO A 174 5.03 -13.67 -8.73
CA PRO A 174 4.95 -12.58 -9.68
C PRO A 174 3.77 -11.65 -9.40
N CYS A 175 4.01 -10.35 -9.49
CA CYS A 175 2.98 -9.32 -9.44
C CYS A 175 3.19 -8.34 -10.59
N LEU A 176 2.10 -7.76 -11.10
CA LEU A 176 2.14 -6.64 -12.00
C LEU A 176 2.14 -5.35 -11.16
N TYR A 177 3.24 -4.61 -11.21
CA TYR A 177 3.39 -3.29 -10.58
C TYR A 177 3.20 -2.21 -11.62
N LEU A 178 2.32 -1.27 -11.34
CA LEU A 178 1.99 -0.12 -12.19
C LEU A 178 2.07 1.16 -11.36
N ALA A 179 2.22 2.30 -12.00
CA ALA A 179 2.20 3.61 -11.38
C ALA A 179 1.08 4.47 -11.98
N ASP A 180 0.64 5.48 -11.24
CA ASP A 180 -0.38 6.44 -11.67
C ASP A 180 0.08 7.36 -12.82
N SER A 181 1.38 7.52 -12.99
CA SER A 181 1.96 8.40 -14.00
C SER A 181 3.34 7.92 -14.46
N LYS A 182 3.77 8.38 -15.65
CA LYS A 182 5.13 8.14 -16.14
C LYS A 182 6.19 8.64 -15.17
N GLY A 183 5.97 9.81 -14.56
CA GLY A 183 6.90 10.38 -13.58
C GLY A 183 7.04 9.52 -12.31
N THR A 184 5.96 8.94 -11.80
CA THR A 184 6.02 8.00 -10.66
C THR A 184 6.75 6.72 -11.06
N ALA A 185 6.41 6.13 -12.22
CA ALA A 185 7.07 4.92 -12.72
C ALA A 185 8.59 5.13 -12.91
N ASN A 186 8.99 6.30 -13.41
CA ASN A 186 10.39 6.67 -13.59
C ASN A 186 11.15 6.77 -12.25
N LYS A 187 10.55 7.45 -11.26
CA LYS A 187 11.16 7.61 -9.92
C LYS A 187 11.30 6.28 -9.17
N GLU A 188 10.37 5.35 -9.32
CA GLU A 188 10.44 4.03 -8.68
C GLU A 188 11.61 3.16 -9.21
N LEU A 189 12.00 3.32 -10.47
CA LEU A 189 13.17 2.61 -11.02
C LEU A 189 14.51 3.27 -10.66
N GLY A 190 14.49 4.55 -10.28
CA GLY A 190 15.71 5.30 -9.96
C GLY A 190 16.55 5.62 -11.20
N THR A 191 17.87 5.72 -11.01
CA THR A 191 18.81 6.08 -12.09
C THR A 191 18.95 4.97 -13.14
N ILE A 192 18.93 5.35 -14.41
CA ILE A 192 19.15 4.43 -15.53
C ILE A 192 20.62 4.04 -15.59
N ALA A 193 20.94 2.74 -15.72
CA ALA A 193 22.30 2.30 -15.96
C ALA A 193 22.78 2.72 -17.35
N MET A 194 24.08 3.06 -17.50
CA MET A 194 24.67 3.63 -18.72
C MET A 194 24.46 2.79 -19.99
N ASP A 195 24.31 1.46 -19.83
CA ASP A 195 24.17 0.51 -20.94
C ASP A 195 22.72 0.11 -21.22
N LYS A 196 21.76 0.83 -20.65
CA LYS A 196 20.32 0.54 -20.76
C LYS A 196 19.53 1.76 -21.22
N ASN A 197 18.41 1.45 -21.87
CA ASN A 197 17.38 2.41 -22.20
C ASN A 197 16.11 2.11 -21.39
N ARG A 198 15.39 3.15 -21.00
CA ARG A 198 14.12 3.03 -20.29
C ARG A 198 12.96 2.99 -21.27
N TRP A 199 12.15 1.96 -21.16
CA TRP A 199 10.96 1.77 -21.96
C TRP A 199 9.70 1.86 -21.10
N CYS A 200 8.69 2.55 -21.61
CA CYS A 200 7.43 2.79 -20.93
C CYS A 200 6.29 2.10 -21.68
N SER A 201 5.43 1.41 -20.95
CA SER A 201 4.16 0.87 -21.45
C SER A 201 3.01 1.47 -20.66
N GLU A 202 1.95 1.84 -21.39
CA GLU A 202 0.68 2.22 -20.80
C GLU A 202 -0.20 0.97 -20.61
N PHE A 203 -0.87 0.91 -19.46
CA PHE A 203 -1.86 -0.10 -19.12
C PHE A 203 -3.20 0.59 -18.89
N LYS A 204 -4.12 0.41 -19.82
CA LYS A 204 -5.46 1.00 -19.75
C LYS A 204 -6.46 0.01 -19.18
N THR A 205 -7.28 0.44 -18.21
CA THR A 205 -8.32 -0.40 -17.65
C THR A 205 -9.45 -0.66 -18.64
N LYS A 206 -9.80 -1.94 -18.86
CA LYS A 206 -10.93 -2.37 -19.70
C LYS A 206 -12.28 -2.30 -18.99
N LYS A 207 -12.25 -2.29 -17.67
CA LYS A 207 -13.44 -2.20 -16.78
C LYS A 207 -13.03 -1.58 -15.44
N SER A 208 -14.02 -1.21 -14.63
CA SER A 208 -13.74 -0.78 -13.26
C SER A 208 -13.07 -1.89 -12.46
N ILE A 209 -12.07 -1.53 -11.67
CA ILE A 209 -11.30 -2.42 -10.80
C ILE A 209 -11.48 -2.02 -9.35
N PHE A 210 -11.47 -3.01 -8.46
CA PHE A 210 -11.63 -2.82 -7.02
C PHE A 210 -10.31 -3.08 -6.32
N LEU A 211 -9.89 -2.15 -5.46
CA LEU A 211 -8.58 -2.16 -4.84
C LEU A 211 -8.68 -2.14 -3.31
N PHE A 212 -7.66 -2.65 -2.65
CA PHE A 212 -7.35 -2.27 -1.28
C PHE A 212 -6.58 -0.96 -1.31
N ASP A 213 -7.15 0.08 -0.73
CA ASP A 213 -6.54 1.40 -0.67
C ASP A 213 -5.72 1.56 0.62
N LEU A 214 -4.41 1.58 0.45
CA LEU A 214 -3.42 1.81 1.50
C LEU A 214 -2.71 3.16 1.31
N THR A 215 -3.23 4.05 0.46
CA THR A 215 -2.67 5.38 0.27
C THR A 215 -2.86 6.23 1.53
N ILE A 216 -1.90 7.11 1.79
CA ILE A 216 -2.08 8.17 2.77
C ILE A 216 -2.85 9.29 2.06
N PRO A 217 -4.03 9.70 2.57
CA PRO A 217 -4.80 10.76 1.95
C PRO A 217 -4.03 12.08 1.97
N THR A 218 -4.07 12.82 0.87
CA THR A 218 -3.43 14.14 0.76
C THR A 218 -4.20 15.21 1.55
N SER A 219 -3.59 16.37 1.75
CA SER A 219 -4.29 17.51 2.39
C SER A 219 -5.54 17.90 1.61
N GLU A 220 -5.48 17.84 0.27
CA GLU A 220 -6.63 18.12 -0.62
C GLU A 220 -7.72 17.07 -0.44
N ASP A 221 -7.38 15.76 -0.50
CA ASP A 221 -8.33 14.68 -0.25
C ASP A 221 -9.05 14.87 1.09
N ILE A 222 -8.31 15.27 2.14
CA ILE A 222 -8.87 15.46 3.48
C ILE A 222 -9.78 16.70 3.55
N GLN A 223 -9.36 17.80 2.94
CA GLN A 223 -10.15 19.06 2.93
C GLN A 223 -11.46 18.90 2.18
N GLU A 224 -11.44 18.24 1.04
CA GLU A 224 -12.60 18.02 0.18
C GLU A 224 -13.55 16.95 0.72
N GLU A 225 -13.07 16.02 1.55
CA GLU A 225 -13.88 14.90 2.02
C GLU A 225 -14.99 15.34 2.99
N GLN A 226 -16.24 15.06 2.63
CA GLN A 226 -17.43 15.33 3.43
C GLN A 226 -18.01 14.07 4.08
N ASN A 227 -17.62 12.89 3.61
CA ASN A 227 -18.15 11.64 4.10
C ASN A 227 -17.46 11.22 5.41
N LYS A 228 -18.24 11.23 6.49
CA LYS A 228 -17.79 10.85 7.83
C LYS A 228 -17.20 9.44 7.90
N PHE A 229 -17.68 8.52 7.07
CA PHE A 229 -17.17 7.16 7.01
C PHE A 229 -15.72 7.13 6.54
N PHE A 230 -15.37 7.88 5.50
CA PHE A 230 -14.00 7.93 5.02
C PHE A 230 -13.06 8.63 6.00
N LEU A 231 -13.46 9.76 6.58
CA LEU A 231 -12.65 10.45 7.59
C LEU A 231 -12.37 9.56 8.81
N LEU A 232 -13.39 8.86 9.31
CA LEU A 232 -13.21 7.88 10.38
C LEU A 232 -12.33 6.72 9.97
N GLY A 233 -12.56 6.22 8.75
CA GLY A 233 -11.77 5.14 8.15
C GLY A 233 -10.30 5.53 8.07
N TRP A 234 -9.98 6.72 7.61
CA TRP A 234 -8.60 7.21 7.56
C TRP A 234 -7.96 7.28 8.94
N LEU A 235 -8.64 7.83 9.96
CA LEU A 235 -8.13 7.85 11.32
C LEU A 235 -7.84 6.45 11.86
N LEU A 236 -8.75 5.50 11.67
CA LEU A 236 -8.60 4.15 12.21
C LEU A 236 -7.56 3.32 11.45
N THR A 237 -7.47 3.49 10.12
CA THR A 237 -6.53 2.74 9.28
C THR A 237 -5.19 3.43 9.14
N TYR A 238 -5.02 4.63 9.67
CA TYR A 238 -3.79 5.40 9.55
C TYR A 238 -2.54 4.63 10.00
N PRO A 239 -2.55 3.90 11.14
CA PRO A 239 -1.40 3.09 11.55
C PRO A 239 -0.96 2.09 10.48
N LEU A 240 -1.89 1.40 9.81
CA LEU A 240 -1.56 0.48 8.73
C LEU A 240 -1.03 1.21 7.49
N ARG A 241 -1.66 2.33 7.10
CA ARG A 241 -1.24 3.14 5.95
C ARG A 241 0.19 3.66 6.14
N MET A 242 0.53 4.12 7.35
CA MET A 242 1.89 4.51 7.72
C MET A 242 2.86 3.34 7.55
N LEU A 243 2.58 2.19 8.17
CA LEU A 243 3.43 1.01 8.10
C LEU A 243 3.65 0.50 6.66
N CYS A 244 2.65 0.70 5.80
CA CYS A 244 2.75 0.35 4.38
C CYS A 244 3.48 1.39 3.52
N SER A 245 3.76 2.58 4.07
CA SER A 245 4.35 3.73 3.36
C SER A 245 5.74 4.11 3.85
N ILE A 246 6.34 3.34 4.76
CA ILE A 246 7.70 3.61 5.25
C ILE A 246 8.70 3.41 4.11
N LYS A 247 9.56 4.42 3.87
CA LYS A 247 10.65 4.34 2.88
C LYS A 247 11.70 3.35 3.34
N VAL A 248 12.20 2.54 2.41
CA VAL A 248 13.30 1.60 2.69
C VAL A 248 14.61 2.37 2.74
N TYR A 249 15.31 2.30 3.86
CA TYR A 249 16.61 2.95 4.05
C TYR A 249 17.78 1.98 3.87
N ASN A 250 17.64 0.75 4.34
CA ASN A 250 18.67 -0.28 4.18
C ASN A 250 18.24 -1.29 3.13
N LYS A 251 18.92 -1.31 1.99
CA LYS A 251 18.72 -2.30 0.92
C LYS A 251 19.40 -3.64 1.28
N GLY A 252 19.11 -4.17 2.47
CA GLY A 252 19.50 -5.53 2.83
C GLY A 252 18.69 -6.58 2.05
N ASN A 253 18.96 -7.86 2.30
CA ASN A 253 18.26 -8.97 1.66
C ASN A 253 16.76 -8.98 1.99
N PHE A 254 16.38 -8.45 3.15
CA PHE A 254 15.00 -8.31 3.58
C PHE A 254 14.82 -6.95 4.30
N PRO A 255 14.14 -5.98 3.66
CA PRO A 255 13.76 -4.73 4.32
C PRO A 255 12.67 -4.98 5.36
N GLU A 256 12.89 -4.57 6.60
CA GLU A 256 11.89 -4.70 7.69
C GLU A 256 10.62 -3.90 7.39
N GLU A 257 10.72 -2.83 6.61
CA GLU A 257 9.61 -2.02 6.12
C GLU A 257 8.61 -2.81 5.25
N TYR A 258 8.99 -4.01 4.80
CA TYR A 258 8.12 -4.90 4.03
C TYR A 258 7.33 -5.89 4.89
N ILE A 259 7.57 -5.98 6.19
CA ILE A 259 6.89 -6.92 7.10
C ILE A 259 5.37 -6.79 6.98
N PHE A 260 4.82 -5.61 7.24
CA PHE A 260 3.37 -5.41 7.22
C PHE A 260 2.74 -5.52 5.83
N PRO A 261 3.28 -4.87 4.78
CA PRO A 261 2.77 -5.05 3.42
C PRO A 261 2.75 -6.51 2.97
N GLN A 262 3.79 -7.29 3.28
CA GLN A 262 3.87 -8.69 2.89
C GLN A 262 2.95 -9.59 3.71
N LEU A 263 2.82 -9.37 5.01
CA LEU A 263 1.86 -10.11 5.84
C LEU A 263 0.42 -9.86 5.36
N PHE A 264 0.10 -8.61 5.02
CA PHE A 264 -1.21 -8.25 4.49
C PHE A 264 -1.48 -8.92 3.14
N PHE A 265 -0.49 -8.89 2.23
CA PHE A 265 -0.54 -9.60 0.96
C PHE A 265 -0.73 -11.11 1.14
N GLN A 266 0.08 -11.74 2.01
CA GLN A 266 0.01 -13.18 2.26
C GLN A 266 -1.35 -13.57 2.84
N TRP A 267 -1.84 -12.82 3.83
CA TRP A 267 -3.14 -13.09 4.41
C TRP A 267 -4.26 -13.02 3.38
N ILE A 268 -4.31 -11.98 2.54
CA ILE A 268 -5.37 -11.80 1.55
C ILE A 268 -5.28 -12.83 0.43
N TYR A 269 -4.12 -12.92 -0.23
CA TYR A 269 -4.03 -13.64 -1.50
C TYR A 269 -3.59 -15.09 -1.35
N LEU A 270 -2.78 -15.40 -0.36
CA LEU A 270 -2.27 -16.74 -0.18
C LEU A 270 -3.13 -17.57 0.77
N MET A 271 -3.62 -16.98 1.86
CA MET A 271 -4.36 -17.73 2.89
C MET A 271 -5.87 -17.68 2.69
N LYS A 272 -6.44 -16.55 2.34
CA LYS A 272 -7.90 -16.38 2.19
C LYS A 272 -8.40 -16.55 0.75
N GLY A 273 -7.51 -16.40 -0.24
CA GLY A 273 -7.89 -16.50 -1.65
C GLY A 273 -8.93 -15.46 -2.05
N TYR A 274 -8.90 -14.27 -1.47
CA TYR A 274 -9.87 -13.23 -1.76
C TYR A 274 -9.87 -12.86 -3.23
N ASN A 275 -11.04 -13.07 -3.87
CA ASN A 275 -11.27 -12.71 -5.26
C ASN A 275 -12.06 -11.40 -5.41
N PHE A 276 -12.44 -10.76 -4.30
CA PHE A 276 -13.32 -9.59 -4.33
C PHE A 276 -12.57 -8.25 -4.54
N ARG A 277 -11.25 -8.28 -4.50
CA ARG A 277 -10.39 -7.15 -4.88
C ARG A 277 -9.39 -7.61 -5.94
N ASP A 278 -9.06 -6.70 -6.85
CA ASP A 278 -8.16 -7.00 -7.97
C ASP A 278 -6.70 -6.78 -7.60
N GLY A 279 -6.43 -5.82 -6.70
CA GLY A 279 -5.08 -5.47 -6.28
C GLY A 279 -5.06 -4.49 -5.11
N PHE A 280 -3.91 -3.85 -4.93
CA PHE A 280 -3.68 -2.80 -3.94
C PHE A 280 -3.28 -1.50 -4.62
N VAL A 281 -3.60 -0.37 -3.99
CA VAL A 281 -3.00 0.93 -4.27
C VAL A 281 -2.33 1.46 -2.99
N TYR A 282 -1.16 2.07 -3.11
CA TYR A 282 -0.39 2.62 -2.00
C TYR A 282 0.42 3.84 -2.46
N SER A 283 0.75 4.72 -1.51
CA SER A 283 1.54 5.92 -1.80
C SER A 283 2.97 5.56 -2.22
N SER A 284 3.46 6.20 -3.28
CA SER A 284 4.86 6.07 -3.68
C SER A 284 5.77 6.62 -2.60
N THR A 285 6.84 5.89 -2.27
CA THR A 285 7.90 6.36 -1.35
C THR A 285 9.03 7.08 -2.07
N GLN A 286 8.97 7.15 -3.41
CA GLN A 286 9.98 7.80 -4.26
C GLN A 286 9.46 9.12 -4.87
N ARG A 287 8.13 9.33 -4.87
CA ARG A 287 7.50 10.54 -5.40
C ARG A 287 6.34 10.96 -4.52
N ILE A 288 6.41 12.18 -3.98
CA ILE A 288 5.33 12.79 -3.20
C ILE A 288 4.07 12.89 -4.08
N GLY A 289 2.92 12.46 -3.54
CA GLY A 289 1.63 12.45 -4.24
C GLY A 289 1.49 11.34 -5.30
N GLY A 290 2.56 10.62 -5.63
CA GLY A 290 2.50 9.49 -6.56
C GLY A 290 1.84 8.27 -5.93
N LYS A 291 1.19 7.45 -6.77
CA LYS A 291 0.53 6.21 -6.34
C LYS A 291 1.07 5.02 -7.13
N ASN A 292 1.30 3.94 -6.41
CA ASN A 292 1.67 2.64 -6.98
C ASN A 292 0.54 1.65 -6.84
N TYR A 293 0.40 0.80 -7.83
CA TYR A 293 -0.61 -0.25 -7.89
C TYR A 293 0.07 -1.59 -8.04
N VAL A 294 -0.42 -2.59 -7.31
CA VAL A 294 0.10 -3.95 -7.42
C VAL A 294 -1.03 -4.95 -7.60
N PHE A 295 -0.88 -5.78 -8.63
CA PHE A 295 -1.86 -6.79 -9.00
C PHE A 295 -1.18 -8.16 -8.94
N PRO A 296 -1.57 -9.00 -7.95
CA PRO A 296 -1.03 -10.36 -7.84
C PRO A 296 -1.40 -11.20 -9.06
N ALA A 297 -0.41 -11.85 -9.63
CA ALA A 297 -0.62 -12.74 -10.76
C ALA A 297 -0.89 -14.18 -10.29
N LYS A 298 -1.83 -14.87 -10.95
CA LYS A 298 -2.18 -16.27 -10.68
C LYS A 298 -2.13 -17.08 -11.97
N TYR A 299 -1.49 -18.22 -11.88
CA TYR A 299 -1.49 -19.18 -12.99
C TYR A 299 -2.23 -20.45 -12.55
N LYS A 300 -3.42 -20.64 -13.13
CA LYS A 300 -4.23 -21.84 -12.89
C LYS A 300 -3.97 -22.85 -14.02
N THR A 301 -3.24 -23.87 -13.72
CA THR A 301 -3.04 -25.00 -14.62
C THR A 301 -3.05 -26.32 -13.83
N LYS A 302 -3.41 -27.41 -14.51
CA LYS A 302 -3.30 -28.77 -13.96
C LYS A 302 -1.87 -29.33 -14.10
N THR A 303 -1.06 -28.74 -14.96
CA THR A 303 0.32 -29.15 -15.23
C THR A 303 1.27 -28.00 -14.95
N PRO A 304 2.51 -28.27 -14.51
CA PRO A 304 3.52 -27.23 -14.39
C PRO A 304 3.68 -26.46 -15.70
N PRO A 305 3.93 -25.14 -15.65
CA PRO A 305 4.13 -24.32 -16.83
C PRO A 305 5.39 -24.75 -17.60
N LYS A 306 5.33 -24.67 -18.94
CA LYS A 306 6.46 -24.91 -19.82
C LYS A 306 7.04 -23.58 -20.32
N HIS A 307 8.31 -23.56 -20.67
CA HIS A 307 8.96 -22.33 -21.20
C HIS A 307 8.36 -21.83 -22.52
N SER A 308 7.70 -22.70 -23.29
CA SER A 308 7.00 -22.34 -24.51
C SER A 308 5.67 -21.60 -24.28
N ASP A 309 5.16 -21.63 -23.07
CA ASP A 309 3.84 -21.06 -22.77
C ASP A 309 3.96 -19.56 -22.51
N ILE A 310 3.06 -18.78 -23.13
CA ILE A 310 2.86 -17.38 -22.76
C ILE A 310 2.08 -17.34 -21.44
N GLN A 311 2.79 -17.11 -20.32
CA GLN A 311 2.25 -17.29 -18.98
C GLN A 311 1.89 -15.96 -18.32
N ILE A 312 1.10 -15.16 -19.02
CA ILE A 312 0.48 -13.96 -18.45
C ILE A 312 -0.84 -14.35 -17.83
N ASP A 313 -1.12 -13.81 -16.66
CA ASP A 313 -2.39 -14.03 -15.95
C ASP A 313 -3.57 -13.56 -16.81
N LYS A 314 -4.45 -14.49 -17.16
CA LYS A 314 -5.65 -14.22 -17.98
C LYS A 314 -6.60 -13.22 -17.30
N LYS A 315 -6.69 -13.22 -15.96
CA LYS A 315 -7.50 -12.25 -15.24
C LYS A 315 -6.95 -10.84 -15.43
N LEU A 316 -5.63 -10.67 -15.35
CA LEU A 316 -4.99 -9.36 -15.57
C LEU A 316 -5.18 -8.89 -17.01
N GLN A 317 -5.10 -9.78 -18.00
CA GLN A 317 -5.41 -9.45 -19.40
C GLN A 317 -6.87 -9.04 -19.64
N GLN A 318 -7.81 -9.53 -18.79
CA GLN A 318 -9.19 -9.09 -18.80
C GLN A 318 -9.40 -7.72 -18.11
N LEU A 319 -8.50 -7.33 -17.21
CA LEU A 319 -8.55 -6.05 -16.51
C LEU A 319 -7.90 -4.94 -17.33
N PHE A 320 -6.83 -5.26 -18.05
CA PHE A 320 -5.97 -4.27 -18.71
C PHE A 320 -5.75 -4.56 -20.19
N GLU A 321 -5.50 -3.50 -20.93
CA GLU A 321 -4.88 -3.48 -22.23
C GLU A 321 -3.49 -2.83 -22.11
N ALA A 322 -2.45 -3.49 -22.57
CA ALA A 322 -1.09 -2.97 -22.54
C ALA A 322 -0.71 -2.40 -23.91
N SER A 323 -0.16 -1.20 -23.96
CA SER A 323 0.39 -0.63 -25.18
C SER A 323 1.71 -1.33 -25.56
N VAL A 324 2.10 -1.15 -26.81
CA VAL A 324 3.48 -1.43 -27.25
C VAL A 324 4.41 -0.52 -26.42
N PRO A 325 5.53 -1.04 -25.88
CA PRO A 325 6.50 -0.21 -25.18
C PRO A 325 7.10 0.86 -26.08
N GLU A 326 7.26 2.05 -25.55
CA GLU A 326 7.90 3.18 -26.19
C GLU A 326 9.14 3.61 -25.41
N LEU A 327 10.15 4.11 -26.13
CA LEU A 327 11.34 4.66 -25.50
C LEU A 327 10.94 5.88 -24.65
N TYR A 328 11.27 5.84 -23.37
CA TYR A 328 11.03 6.95 -22.48
C TYR A 328 12.19 7.96 -22.58
N THR A 329 11.86 9.13 -23.04
CA THR A 329 12.74 10.32 -22.97
C THR A 329 12.15 11.23 -21.89
N GLU A 330 12.96 11.62 -20.89
CA GLU A 330 12.49 12.67 -19.99
C GLU A 330 12.18 13.91 -20.82
N ASP A 331 10.93 14.38 -20.78
CA ASP A 331 10.61 15.72 -21.24
C ASP A 331 11.43 16.69 -20.39
N ILE A 332 12.52 17.17 -20.94
CA ILE A 332 13.27 18.29 -20.37
C ILE A 332 12.33 19.47 -20.48
N GLN A 333 11.49 19.68 -19.47
CA GLN A 333 10.78 20.96 -19.36
C GLN A 333 11.85 22.03 -19.25
N PRO A 334 11.84 23.03 -20.15
CA PRO A 334 12.76 24.16 -20.02
C PRO A 334 12.52 24.80 -18.64
N LYS A 335 13.62 25.02 -17.94
CA LYS A 335 13.66 25.69 -16.62
C LYS A 335 13.09 27.08 -16.70
#